data_d153c70aadc9e3bc48360123a0064f8a
#
_entry.id   d153c70aadc9e3bc48360123a0064f8a
#
_cell.length_a   1.000
_cell.length_b   1.000
_cell.length_c   1.000
_cell.angle_alpha   90.00
_cell.angle_beta   90.00
_cell.angle_gamma   90.00
#
_symmetry.space_group_name_H-M   'P 1'
#
loop_
_entity.id
_entity.type
_entity.pdbx_description
1 polymer ?
#
loop_
_entity_poly.entity_id
_entity_poly.type
_entity_poly.pdbx_seq_one_letter_code
_entity_poly.pdbx_strand_id
1 'polypeptide(L)'
;MTSTAAPSPARPTAPPPTPPRRRWTPSRKLLPYLLVAPALCFELLVHLLPMLGGLYMSVLELTQFYLRDWLNAPLAGLANFRFALDFDSAVGVTLLRSFAVTAGFSILTVGLSWLLGVFAATLLQRSFRGRAVLRTLFLVPYALPVYTAAMIWKFLLDQDDGMVNATLGGLGLTDGQTFWLLGDNAFLATVATATWRLWPFAFLVLMAGMQSIPHDVYESATVDGAGLWQQFRSITLPMLRPVNQVLVLVLFLWTFNDFNVPYILFDKSVPNAANLLSIHIYNNSFITWNFGLGSAMSTLLLLFLLVVTAGYLAFTSRRMKDA
;
A
#
# COMPACT_ATOMS: atom_id res chain seq x y z
N MET A 1 103.36 23.94 -9.70
CA MET A 1 102.02 24.15 -10.30
C MET A 1 100.98 23.47 -9.48
N THR A 2 100.38 24.13 -8.56
CA THR A 2 99.41 23.61 -7.62
C THR A 2 98.00 24.00 -8.15
N SER A 3 97.22 22.98 -8.61
CA SER A 3 95.88 23.15 -9.08
C SER A 3 94.92 23.18 -7.87
N THR A 4 94.32 24.31 -7.60
CA THR A 4 93.21 24.48 -6.63
C THR A 4 91.88 24.11 -7.30
N ALA A 5 91.32 22.93 -6.84
CA ALA A 5 90.00 22.56 -7.24
C ALA A 5 88.91 23.35 -6.48
N ALA A 6 87.97 23.94 -7.21
CA ALA A 6 86.84 24.71 -6.66
C ALA A 6 85.83 23.78 -5.95
N PRO A 7 85.22 24.23 -4.85
CA PRO A 7 84.21 23.40 -4.13
C PRO A 7 82.89 23.25 -4.95
N SER A 8 82.42 22.05 -5.05
CA SER A 8 81.13 21.66 -5.69
C SER A 8 79.92 22.29 -4.95
N PRO A 9 78.93 22.84 -5.69
CA PRO A 9 77.78 23.47 -5.07
C PRO A 9 76.93 22.40 -4.30
N ALA A 10 76.55 22.76 -3.07
CA ALA A 10 75.72 21.90 -2.18
C ALA A 10 74.35 21.67 -2.83
N ARG A 11 73.91 20.39 -2.93
CA ARG A 11 72.56 19.98 -3.37
C ARG A 11 71.52 20.58 -2.42
N PRO A 12 70.41 21.14 -2.95
CA PRO A 12 69.33 21.60 -2.11
C PRO A 12 68.71 20.39 -1.33
N THR A 13 68.60 20.55 -0.03
CA THR A 13 67.97 19.59 0.85
C THR A 13 66.47 19.51 0.53
N ALA A 14 65.95 18.32 0.23
CA ALA A 14 64.51 18.09 -0.01
C ALA A 14 63.67 18.53 1.22
N PRO A 15 62.54 19.17 1.02
CA PRO A 15 61.65 19.58 2.11
C PRO A 15 61.20 18.36 2.91
N PRO A 16 60.99 18.48 4.24
CA PRO A 16 60.59 17.36 5.10
C PRO A 16 59.23 16.82 4.62
N PRO A 17 59.04 15.49 4.69
CA PRO A 17 57.79 14.87 4.28
C PRO A 17 56.61 15.42 5.10
N THR A 18 55.57 15.90 4.42
CA THR A 18 54.32 16.35 5.05
C THR A 18 53.72 15.20 5.85
N PRO A 19 53.29 15.43 7.11
CA PRO A 19 52.68 14.36 7.93
C PRO A 19 51.42 13.82 7.22
N PRO A 20 51.22 12.50 7.25
CA PRO A 20 50.04 11.90 6.60
C PRO A 20 48.76 12.47 7.22
N ARG A 21 47.90 13.07 6.38
CA ARG A 21 46.58 13.54 6.79
C ARG A 21 45.85 12.33 7.37
N ARG A 22 45.57 12.34 8.67
CA ARG A 22 44.83 11.33 9.40
C ARG A 22 43.43 11.23 8.78
N ARG A 23 43.25 10.31 7.82
CA ARG A 23 41.93 10.02 7.26
C ARG A 23 41.11 9.37 8.38
N TRP A 24 40.05 10.08 8.78
CA TRP A 24 39.08 9.55 9.73
C TRP A 24 38.37 8.37 9.06
N THR A 25 38.72 7.15 9.42
CA THR A 25 38.06 5.92 8.98
C THR A 25 37.13 5.49 10.10
N PRO A 26 35.80 5.53 9.90
CA PRO A 26 34.86 5.04 10.90
C PRO A 26 35.16 3.56 11.19
N SER A 27 35.04 3.16 12.46
CA SER A 27 35.21 1.75 12.84
C SER A 27 34.28 0.89 11.98
N ARG A 28 34.73 -0.32 11.58
CA ARG A 28 33.95 -1.27 10.77
C ARG A 28 32.57 -1.55 11.37
N LYS A 29 32.42 -1.44 12.70
CA LYS A 29 31.15 -1.59 13.42
C LYS A 29 30.21 -0.38 13.26
N LEU A 30 30.74 0.83 13.08
CA LEU A 30 29.96 2.07 12.97
C LEU A 30 29.53 2.36 11.53
N LEU A 31 30.25 1.83 10.54
CA LEU A 31 30.00 2.09 9.12
C LEU A 31 28.56 1.75 8.67
N PRO A 32 27.95 0.60 9.03
CA PRO A 32 26.55 0.30 8.64
C PRO A 32 25.56 1.33 9.19
N TYR A 33 25.73 1.77 10.43
CA TYR A 33 24.84 2.78 11.04
C TYR A 33 24.99 4.15 10.38
N LEU A 34 26.21 4.57 10.03
CA LEU A 34 26.45 5.81 9.30
C LEU A 34 25.87 5.81 7.89
N LEU A 35 25.87 4.65 7.22
CA LEU A 35 25.26 4.51 5.89
C LEU A 35 23.73 4.53 5.95
N VAL A 36 23.13 4.01 7.01
CA VAL A 36 21.66 4.00 7.21
C VAL A 36 21.16 5.32 7.82
N ALA A 37 22.00 6.04 8.57
CA ALA A 37 21.62 7.25 9.30
C ALA A 37 20.91 8.32 8.45
N PRO A 38 21.34 8.68 7.23
CA PRO A 38 20.64 9.65 6.41
C PRO A 38 19.21 9.21 6.07
N ALA A 39 19.03 7.93 5.67
CA ALA A 39 17.72 7.37 5.36
C ALA A 39 16.83 7.36 6.61
N LEU A 40 17.37 6.97 7.77
CA LEU A 40 16.67 6.98 9.05
C LEU A 40 16.24 8.40 9.45
N CYS A 41 17.12 9.40 9.29
CA CYS A 41 16.78 10.80 9.56
C CYS A 41 15.62 11.28 8.67
N PHE A 42 15.63 10.96 7.37
CA PHE A 42 14.53 11.29 6.47
C PHE A 42 13.23 10.60 6.88
N GLU A 43 13.29 9.32 7.23
CA GLU A 43 12.13 8.54 7.68
C GLU A 43 11.49 9.16 8.94
N LEU A 44 12.33 9.52 9.93
CA LEU A 44 11.87 10.16 11.16
C LEU A 44 11.24 11.54 10.90
N LEU A 45 11.84 12.35 10.03
CA LEU A 45 11.34 13.69 9.71
C LEU A 45 10.06 13.66 8.87
N VAL A 46 9.99 12.78 7.88
CA VAL A 46 8.89 12.79 6.90
C VAL A 46 7.69 11.97 7.37
N HIS A 47 7.89 10.90 8.13
CA HIS A 47 6.81 10.02 8.58
C HIS A 47 6.51 10.12 10.07
N LEU A 48 7.54 9.98 10.93
CA LEU A 48 7.30 9.93 12.38
C LEU A 48 6.85 11.29 12.93
N LEU A 49 7.48 12.39 12.51
CA LEU A 49 7.16 13.70 13.04
C LEU A 49 5.73 14.17 12.66
N PRO A 50 5.25 14.05 11.40
CA PRO A 50 3.85 14.33 11.07
C PRO A 50 2.86 13.38 11.77
N MET A 51 3.21 12.11 11.94
CA MET A 51 2.39 11.15 12.68
C MET A 51 2.21 11.56 14.15
N LEU A 52 3.29 11.96 14.81
CA LEU A 52 3.22 12.49 16.18
C LEU A 52 2.42 13.79 16.24
N GLY A 53 2.55 14.65 15.22
CA GLY A 53 1.72 15.85 15.05
C GLY A 53 0.23 15.52 14.96
N GLY A 54 -0.14 14.52 14.14
CA GLY A 54 -1.50 14.02 14.04
C GLY A 54 -2.03 13.45 15.37
N LEU A 55 -1.22 12.66 16.07
CA LEU A 55 -1.56 12.17 17.42
C LEU A 55 -1.77 13.31 18.41
N TYR A 56 -0.94 14.35 18.37
CA TYR A 56 -1.12 15.52 19.21
C TYR A 56 -2.40 16.29 18.85
N MET A 57 -2.67 16.52 17.56
CA MET A 57 -3.91 17.15 17.11
C MET A 57 -5.17 16.41 17.56
N SER A 58 -5.11 15.08 17.70
CA SER A 58 -6.27 14.27 18.12
C SER A 58 -6.79 14.57 19.50
N VAL A 59 -5.94 15.14 20.36
CA VAL A 59 -6.29 15.55 21.75
C VAL A 59 -6.55 17.05 21.90
N LEU A 60 -6.54 17.79 20.79
CA LEU A 60 -6.85 19.23 20.75
C LEU A 60 -8.25 19.49 20.21
N GLU A 61 -8.90 20.56 20.65
CA GLU A 61 -10.10 21.12 20.03
C GLU A 61 -9.69 21.94 18.79
N LEU A 62 -9.09 21.28 17.80
CA LEU A 62 -8.54 21.92 16.62
C LEU A 62 -9.61 22.02 15.53
N THR A 63 -10.32 23.14 15.52
CA THR A 63 -11.32 23.52 14.50
C THR A 63 -10.78 24.65 13.62
N GLN A 64 -11.58 25.07 12.63
CA GLN A 64 -11.25 26.19 11.73
C GLN A 64 -10.79 27.47 12.46
N PHE A 65 -11.25 27.71 13.68
CA PHE A 65 -10.95 28.91 14.46
C PHE A 65 -9.51 28.95 14.98
N TYR A 66 -8.89 27.78 15.17
CA TYR A 66 -7.53 27.62 15.70
C TYR A 66 -6.47 27.30 14.66
N LEU A 67 -6.81 27.22 13.36
CA LEU A 67 -5.86 26.81 12.31
C LEU A 67 -4.63 27.72 12.20
N ARG A 68 -4.78 29.01 12.44
CA ARG A 68 -3.67 29.98 12.38
C ARG A 68 -2.79 29.93 13.62
N ASP A 69 -3.32 29.43 14.72
CA ASP A 69 -2.67 29.39 16.02
C ASP A 69 -2.95 28.04 16.71
N TRP A 70 -2.64 26.99 15.98
CA TRP A 70 -2.98 25.60 16.38
C TRP A 70 -2.28 25.14 17.67
N LEU A 71 -1.15 25.77 18.04
CA LEU A 71 -0.43 25.48 19.28
C LEU A 71 -1.21 25.96 20.53
N ASN A 72 -2.05 26.99 20.36
CA ASN A 72 -2.90 27.54 21.42
C ASN A 72 -4.33 26.96 21.37
N ALA A 73 -4.60 25.96 20.53
CA ALA A 73 -5.88 25.26 20.54
C ALA A 73 -6.12 24.61 21.91
N PRO A 74 -7.34 24.72 22.49
CA PRO A 74 -7.67 24.11 23.76
C PRO A 74 -7.45 22.61 23.79
N LEU A 75 -7.04 22.09 24.95
CA LEU A 75 -6.87 20.67 25.15
C LEU A 75 -8.24 19.99 25.29
N ALA A 76 -8.64 19.19 24.29
CA ALA A 76 -9.88 18.41 24.30
C ALA A 76 -9.72 17.06 25.05
N GLY A 77 -8.48 16.61 25.28
CA GLY A 77 -8.22 15.30 25.86
C GLY A 77 -8.84 14.17 25.03
N LEU A 78 -9.72 13.39 25.62
CA LEU A 78 -10.41 12.29 24.92
C LEU A 78 -11.78 12.67 24.33
N ALA A 79 -12.18 13.96 24.35
CA ALA A 79 -13.50 14.37 23.86
C ALA A 79 -13.71 14.05 22.37
N ASN A 80 -12.70 14.27 21.52
CA ASN A 80 -12.78 13.92 20.10
C ASN A 80 -13.00 12.41 19.87
N PHE A 81 -12.34 11.58 20.65
CA PHE A 81 -12.52 10.11 20.59
C PHE A 81 -13.90 9.67 21.04
N ARG A 82 -14.40 10.27 22.13
CA ARG A 82 -15.76 10.00 22.63
C ARG A 82 -16.80 10.41 21.59
N PHE A 83 -16.64 11.60 21.00
CA PHE A 83 -17.56 12.07 19.97
C PHE A 83 -17.49 11.22 18.68
N ALA A 84 -16.30 10.78 18.25
CA ALA A 84 -16.17 9.86 17.13
C ALA A 84 -16.85 8.51 17.36
N LEU A 85 -16.82 8.01 18.62
CA LEU A 85 -17.38 6.71 19.02
C LEU A 85 -18.79 6.82 19.63
N ASP A 86 -19.39 8.00 19.60
CA ASP A 86 -20.79 8.21 20.03
C ASP A 86 -21.73 7.74 18.91
N PHE A 87 -22.14 6.50 18.98
CA PHE A 87 -23.02 5.87 17.98
C PHE A 87 -24.47 6.34 18.04
N ASP A 88 -24.82 7.24 18.93
CA ASP A 88 -26.10 7.97 18.94
C ASP A 88 -25.99 9.27 18.10
N SER A 89 -24.78 9.73 17.79
CA SER A 89 -24.53 10.87 16.94
C SER A 89 -24.46 10.51 15.47
N ALA A 90 -24.83 11.45 14.57
CA ALA A 90 -24.71 11.26 13.12
C ALA A 90 -23.25 10.96 12.67
N VAL A 91 -22.27 11.52 13.39
CA VAL A 91 -20.84 11.32 13.10
C VAL A 91 -20.41 9.90 13.44
N GLY A 92 -20.74 9.42 14.64
CA GLY A 92 -20.36 8.06 15.06
C GLY A 92 -21.10 6.96 14.27
N VAL A 93 -22.39 7.15 13.95
CA VAL A 93 -23.13 6.25 13.04
C VAL A 93 -22.47 6.19 11.67
N THR A 94 -22.08 7.35 11.12
CA THR A 94 -21.39 7.38 9.80
C THR A 94 -20.00 6.77 9.89
N LEU A 95 -19.27 6.95 10.99
CA LEU A 95 -17.97 6.30 11.21
C LEU A 95 -18.11 4.78 11.19
N LEU A 96 -19.07 4.23 11.94
CA LEU A 96 -19.33 2.79 11.98
C LEU A 96 -19.74 2.25 10.61
N ARG A 97 -20.62 2.96 9.90
CA ARG A 97 -21.02 2.62 8.54
C ARG A 97 -19.82 2.62 7.59
N SER A 98 -19.02 3.68 7.60
CA SER A 98 -17.83 3.80 6.74
C SER A 98 -16.79 2.73 7.07
N PHE A 99 -16.65 2.35 8.35
CA PHE A 99 -15.84 1.22 8.76
C PHE A 99 -16.34 -0.10 8.14
N ALA A 100 -17.64 -0.37 8.23
CA ALA A 100 -18.24 -1.58 7.65
C ALA A 100 -18.09 -1.62 6.12
N VAL A 101 -18.33 -0.48 5.44
CA VAL A 101 -18.12 -0.34 3.98
C VAL A 101 -16.65 -0.61 3.63
N THR A 102 -15.71 -0.04 4.39
CA THR A 102 -14.25 -0.25 4.17
C THR A 102 -13.86 -1.71 4.38
N ALA A 103 -14.38 -2.35 5.42
CA ALA A 103 -14.13 -3.76 5.68
C ALA A 103 -14.66 -4.65 4.52
N GLY A 104 -15.89 -4.42 4.08
CA GLY A 104 -16.49 -5.12 2.93
C GLY A 104 -15.70 -4.88 1.64
N PHE A 105 -15.35 -3.62 1.35
CA PHE A 105 -14.51 -3.23 0.22
C PHE A 105 -13.15 -3.94 0.25
N SER A 106 -12.47 -3.93 1.41
CA SER A 106 -11.14 -4.56 1.55
C SER A 106 -11.22 -6.07 1.37
N ILE A 107 -12.20 -6.74 1.99
CA ILE A 107 -12.37 -8.20 1.88
C ILE A 107 -12.61 -8.60 0.43
N LEU A 108 -13.51 -7.90 -0.27
CA LEU A 108 -13.84 -8.21 -1.67
C LEU A 108 -12.67 -7.90 -2.60
N THR A 109 -12.06 -6.73 -2.46
CA THR A 109 -10.94 -6.31 -3.33
C THR A 109 -9.72 -7.21 -3.15
N VAL A 110 -9.35 -7.54 -1.91
CA VAL A 110 -8.25 -8.47 -1.60
C VAL A 110 -8.56 -9.86 -2.13
N GLY A 111 -9.76 -10.37 -1.84
CA GLY A 111 -10.20 -11.69 -2.29
C GLY A 111 -10.20 -11.83 -3.81
N LEU A 112 -10.81 -10.88 -4.52
CA LEU A 112 -10.86 -10.87 -5.99
C LEU A 112 -9.46 -10.68 -6.60
N SER A 113 -8.65 -9.77 -6.06
CA SER A 113 -7.28 -9.56 -6.54
C SER A 113 -6.42 -10.80 -6.35
N TRP A 114 -6.57 -11.47 -5.21
CA TRP A 114 -5.86 -12.72 -4.95
C TRP A 114 -6.32 -13.83 -5.91
N LEU A 115 -7.63 -14.02 -6.10
CA LEU A 115 -8.19 -15.02 -7.02
C LEU A 115 -7.72 -14.82 -8.46
N LEU A 116 -7.84 -13.59 -8.97
CA LEU A 116 -7.35 -13.25 -10.31
C LEU A 116 -5.83 -13.42 -10.43
N GLY A 117 -5.08 -13.02 -9.39
CA GLY A 117 -3.64 -13.19 -9.33
C GLY A 117 -3.20 -14.65 -9.36
N VAL A 118 -3.84 -15.51 -8.55
CA VAL A 118 -3.58 -16.97 -8.54
C VAL A 118 -3.91 -17.58 -9.89
N PHE A 119 -5.09 -17.25 -10.44
CA PHE A 119 -5.51 -17.75 -11.76
C PHE A 119 -4.49 -17.37 -12.84
N ALA A 120 -4.12 -16.09 -12.93
CA ALA A 120 -3.16 -15.61 -13.91
C ALA A 120 -1.76 -16.23 -13.71
N ALA A 121 -1.28 -16.34 -12.45
CA ALA A 121 0.01 -16.95 -12.15
C ALA A 121 0.06 -18.42 -12.56
N THR A 122 -1.00 -19.17 -12.23
CA THR A 122 -1.11 -20.59 -12.61
C THR A 122 -1.19 -20.77 -14.12
N LEU A 123 -1.98 -19.95 -14.82
CA LEU A 123 -2.09 -19.97 -16.29
C LEU A 123 -0.74 -19.71 -16.95
N LEU A 124 0.00 -18.71 -16.46
CA LEU A 124 1.27 -18.27 -17.01
C LEU A 124 2.49 -19.01 -16.42
N GLN A 125 2.31 -20.04 -15.60
CA GLN A 125 3.39 -20.90 -15.13
C GLN A 125 3.91 -21.80 -16.26
N ARG A 126 3.01 -22.28 -17.12
CA ARG A 126 3.35 -23.13 -18.26
C ARG A 126 4.05 -22.36 -19.37
N SER A 127 4.96 -23.04 -20.11
CA SER A 127 5.61 -22.48 -21.30
C SER A 127 4.69 -22.59 -22.51
N PHE A 128 4.35 -21.46 -23.14
CA PHE A 128 3.64 -21.41 -24.43
C PHE A 128 4.04 -20.15 -25.21
N ARG A 129 3.77 -20.15 -26.51
CA ARG A 129 4.04 -19.00 -27.39
C ARG A 129 3.15 -17.82 -26.98
N GLY A 130 3.74 -16.61 -26.78
CA GLY A 130 3.01 -15.42 -26.36
C GLY A 130 2.96 -15.18 -24.84
N ARG A 131 3.48 -16.10 -24.01
CA ARG A 131 3.52 -15.95 -22.54
C ARG A 131 4.13 -14.63 -22.08
N ALA A 132 5.23 -14.20 -22.71
CA ALA A 132 5.90 -12.94 -22.34
C ALA A 132 5.01 -11.73 -22.60
N VAL A 133 4.31 -11.70 -23.74
CA VAL A 133 3.38 -10.64 -24.11
C VAL A 133 2.22 -10.56 -23.12
N LEU A 134 1.60 -11.71 -22.78
CA LEU A 134 0.52 -11.74 -21.80
C LEU A 134 0.98 -11.28 -20.41
N ARG A 135 2.18 -11.64 -19.97
CA ARG A 135 2.75 -11.16 -18.72
C ARG A 135 2.86 -9.63 -18.69
N THR A 136 3.32 -9.04 -19.77
CA THR A 136 3.44 -7.58 -19.90
C THR A 136 2.06 -6.94 -19.92
N LEU A 137 1.10 -7.47 -20.68
CA LEU A 137 -0.27 -6.94 -20.75
C LEU A 137 -0.99 -7.00 -19.38
N PHE A 138 -0.79 -8.09 -18.64
CA PHE A 138 -1.39 -8.22 -17.30
C PHE A 138 -0.84 -7.22 -16.30
N LEU A 139 0.34 -6.65 -16.52
CA LEU A 139 0.93 -5.65 -15.64
C LEU A 139 0.48 -4.22 -15.95
N VAL A 140 -0.12 -3.98 -17.12
CA VAL A 140 -0.55 -2.64 -17.55
C VAL A 140 -1.44 -1.93 -16.50
N PRO A 141 -2.46 -2.58 -15.91
CA PRO A 141 -3.30 -1.91 -14.91
C PRO A 141 -2.53 -1.39 -13.69
N TYR A 142 -1.54 -2.14 -13.23
CA TYR A 142 -0.73 -1.77 -12.08
C TYR A 142 0.34 -0.72 -12.40
N ALA A 143 0.83 -0.70 -13.65
CA ALA A 143 1.82 0.27 -14.10
C ALA A 143 1.25 1.69 -14.26
N LEU A 144 -0.08 1.83 -14.36
CA LEU A 144 -0.72 3.13 -14.46
C LEU A 144 -0.74 3.85 -13.10
N PRO A 145 -0.51 5.18 -13.08
CA PRO A 145 -0.77 5.97 -11.89
C PRO A 145 -2.22 5.79 -11.42
N VAL A 146 -2.43 5.73 -10.10
CA VAL A 146 -3.76 5.51 -9.51
C VAL A 146 -4.81 6.49 -10.00
N TYR A 147 -4.42 7.77 -10.18
CA TYR A 147 -5.29 8.81 -10.71
C TYR A 147 -5.78 8.47 -12.12
N THR A 148 -4.86 8.13 -13.02
CA THR A 148 -5.18 7.76 -14.40
C THR A 148 -6.07 6.53 -14.47
N ALA A 149 -5.75 5.50 -13.68
CA ALA A 149 -6.53 4.27 -13.60
C ALA A 149 -7.98 4.54 -13.15
N ALA A 150 -8.17 5.33 -12.09
CA ALA A 150 -9.49 5.66 -11.59
C ALA A 150 -10.27 6.58 -12.56
N MET A 151 -9.61 7.52 -13.23
CA MET A 151 -10.23 8.36 -14.27
C MET A 151 -10.69 7.53 -15.47
N ILE A 152 -9.89 6.56 -15.93
CA ILE A 152 -10.31 5.64 -17.00
C ILE A 152 -11.61 4.92 -16.59
N TRP A 153 -11.65 4.39 -15.37
CA TRP A 153 -12.85 3.72 -14.87
C TRP A 153 -14.03 4.66 -14.71
N LYS A 154 -13.82 5.92 -14.31
CA LYS A 154 -14.88 6.93 -14.24
C LYS A 154 -15.53 7.15 -15.60
N PHE A 155 -14.75 7.24 -16.69
CA PHE A 155 -15.27 7.33 -18.06
C PHE A 155 -15.93 6.03 -18.55
N LEU A 156 -15.34 4.86 -18.22
CA LEU A 156 -15.92 3.57 -18.60
C LEU A 156 -17.29 3.31 -17.94
N LEU A 157 -17.48 3.83 -16.72
CA LEU A 157 -18.69 3.69 -15.90
C LEU A 157 -19.67 4.85 -16.06
N ASP A 158 -19.39 5.80 -16.98
CA ASP A 158 -20.33 6.88 -17.28
C ASP A 158 -21.67 6.31 -17.72
N GLN A 159 -22.76 6.98 -17.35
CA GLN A 159 -24.10 6.50 -17.65
C GLN A 159 -24.44 6.53 -19.12
N ASP A 160 -24.14 7.65 -19.78
CA ASP A 160 -24.61 7.93 -21.14
C ASP A 160 -23.64 7.37 -22.20
N ASP A 161 -22.33 7.68 -22.05
CA ASP A 161 -21.30 7.34 -23.03
C ASP A 161 -20.35 6.22 -22.56
N GLY A 162 -20.62 5.61 -21.39
CA GLY A 162 -19.74 4.63 -20.78
C GLY A 162 -19.73 3.28 -21.51
N MET A 163 -18.53 2.79 -21.83
CA MET A 163 -18.34 1.51 -22.53
C MET A 163 -18.94 0.32 -21.76
N VAL A 164 -19.01 0.39 -20.42
CA VAL A 164 -19.60 -0.68 -19.59
C VAL A 164 -21.10 -0.79 -19.89
N ASN A 165 -21.82 0.32 -19.88
CA ASN A 165 -23.25 0.34 -20.22
C ASN A 165 -23.50 -0.09 -21.67
N ALA A 166 -22.71 0.41 -22.62
CA ALA A 166 -22.83 0.03 -24.03
C ALA A 166 -22.62 -1.48 -24.22
N THR A 167 -21.63 -2.05 -23.55
CA THR A 167 -21.32 -3.49 -23.66
C THR A 167 -22.37 -4.36 -23.00
N LEU A 168 -22.76 -4.05 -21.75
CA LEU A 168 -23.74 -4.85 -21.00
C LEU A 168 -25.15 -4.74 -21.61
N GLY A 169 -25.51 -3.57 -22.09
CA GLY A 169 -26.76 -3.35 -22.82
C GLY A 169 -26.78 -4.12 -24.14
N GLY A 170 -25.69 -4.09 -24.92
CA GLY A 170 -25.55 -4.85 -26.16
C GLY A 170 -25.60 -6.37 -25.97
N LEU A 171 -25.20 -6.87 -24.77
CA LEU A 171 -25.33 -8.29 -24.38
C LEU A 171 -26.69 -8.62 -23.77
N GLY A 172 -27.60 -7.66 -23.60
CA GLY A 172 -28.90 -7.85 -22.97
C GLY A 172 -28.84 -8.13 -21.47
N LEU A 173 -27.71 -7.81 -20.79
CA LEU A 173 -27.51 -8.05 -19.37
C LEU A 173 -28.06 -6.91 -18.50
N THR A 174 -28.19 -5.71 -19.08
CA THR A 174 -28.79 -4.52 -18.45
C THR A 174 -29.59 -3.74 -19.49
N ASP A 175 -30.33 -2.70 -19.04
CA ASP A 175 -31.02 -1.75 -19.92
C ASP A 175 -30.07 -0.77 -20.67
N GLY A 176 -28.74 -0.86 -20.38
CA GLY A 176 -27.73 0.01 -20.97
C GLY A 176 -27.68 1.42 -20.37
N GLN A 177 -28.46 1.72 -19.31
CA GLN A 177 -28.53 3.03 -18.64
C GLN A 177 -28.29 2.94 -17.13
N THR A 178 -27.53 1.97 -16.70
CA THR A 178 -27.25 1.74 -15.28
C THR A 178 -26.38 2.87 -14.70
N PHE A 179 -26.80 3.45 -13.58
CA PHE A 179 -26.02 4.44 -12.81
C PHE A 179 -24.98 3.72 -11.94
N TRP A 180 -23.79 3.49 -12.48
CA TRP A 180 -22.71 2.80 -11.78
C TRP A 180 -22.08 3.64 -10.67
N LEU A 181 -22.05 4.96 -10.85
CA LEU A 181 -21.40 5.90 -9.92
C LEU A 181 -22.37 6.51 -8.90
N LEU A 182 -23.59 6.00 -8.80
CA LEU A 182 -24.62 6.48 -7.88
C LEU A 182 -25.21 5.33 -7.05
N GLY A 183 -25.77 5.68 -5.90
CA GLY A 183 -26.48 4.75 -5.04
C GLY A 183 -25.61 3.57 -4.60
N ASP A 184 -26.20 2.37 -4.55
CA ASP A 184 -25.55 1.16 -4.08
C ASP A 184 -24.54 0.59 -5.10
N ASN A 185 -24.72 0.89 -6.40
CA ASN A 185 -23.79 0.48 -7.44
C ASN A 185 -22.40 1.11 -7.28
N ALA A 186 -22.31 2.26 -6.61
CA ALA A 186 -21.04 2.92 -6.31
C ALA A 186 -20.06 2.02 -5.54
N PHE A 187 -20.57 1.13 -4.69
CA PHE A 187 -19.74 0.15 -3.99
C PHE A 187 -19.06 -0.82 -4.97
N LEU A 188 -19.84 -1.39 -5.89
CA LEU A 188 -19.33 -2.32 -6.90
C LEU A 188 -18.36 -1.64 -7.86
N ALA A 189 -18.64 -0.41 -8.27
CA ALA A 189 -17.76 0.41 -9.09
C ALA A 189 -16.39 0.63 -8.41
N THR A 190 -16.40 0.94 -7.11
CA THR A 190 -15.18 1.12 -6.31
C THR A 190 -14.38 -0.18 -6.18
N VAL A 191 -15.06 -1.30 -5.88
CA VAL A 191 -14.43 -2.64 -5.80
C VAL A 191 -13.85 -3.05 -7.14
N ALA A 192 -14.58 -2.89 -8.25
CA ALA A 192 -14.11 -3.25 -9.58
C ALA A 192 -12.86 -2.46 -9.99
N THR A 193 -12.89 -1.14 -9.79
CA THR A 193 -11.75 -0.25 -10.09
C THR A 193 -10.51 -0.63 -9.29
N ALA A 194 -10.65 -0.81 -7.98
CA ALA A 194 -9.55 -1.16 -7.09
C ALA A 194 -9.01 -2.57 -7.40
N THR A 195 -9.88 -3.54 -7.64
CA THR A 195 -9.51 -4.90 -8.01
C THR A 195 -8.73 -4.92 -9.33
N TRP A 196 -9.25 -4.24 -10.36
CA TRP A 196 -8.58 -4.15 -11.67
C TRP A 196 -7.15 -3.60 -11.56
N ARG A 197 -6.92 -2.65 -10.68
CA ARG A 197 -5.61 -2.07 -10.44
C ARG A 197 -4.70 -2.98 -9.62
N LEU A 198 -5.22 -3.73 -8.63
CA LEU A 198 -4.42 -4.45 -7.65
C LEU A 198 -4.13 -5.91 -7.98
N TRP A 199 -5.00 -6.59 -8.77
CA TRP A 199 -4.78 -8.00 -9.10
C TRP A 199 -3.45 -8.28 -9.81
N PRO A 200 -2.87 -7.37 -10.66
CA PRO A 200 -1.59 -7.64 -11.29
C PRO A 200 -0.43 -7.66 -10.29
N PHE A 201 -0.53 -6.90 -9.19
CA PHE A 201 0.45 -6.99 -8.10
C PHE A 201 0.37 -8.37 -7.42
N ALA A 202 -0.84 -8.84 -7.14
CA ALA A 202 -1.03 -10.20 -6.61
C ALA A 202 -0.47 -11.26 -7.57
N PHE A 203 -0.74 -11.12 -8.88
CA PHE A 203 -0.16 -11.97 -9.92
C PHE A 203 1.37 -12.00 -9.89
N LEU A 204 2.02 -10.83 -9.80
CA LEU A 204 3.48 -10.73 -9.75
C LEU A 204 4.07 -11.47 -8.55
N VAL A 205 3.54 -11.21 -7.36
CA VAL A 205 4.03 -11.80 -6.11
C VAL A 205 3.82 -13.31 -6.11
N LEU A 206 2.64 -13.77 -6.53
CA LEU A 206 2.32 -15.21 -6.60
C LEU A 206 3.14 -15.92 -7.65
N MET A 207 3.33 -15.32 -8.82
CA MET A 207 4.17 -15.89 -9.87
C MET A 207 5.63 -16.02 -9.42
N ALA A 208 6.18 -15.02 -8.72
CA ALA A 208 7.52 -15.09 -8.13
C ALA A 208 7.61 -16.20 -7.07
N GLY A 209 6.58 -16.32 -6.22
CA GLY A 209 6.47 -17.40 -5.24
C GLY A 209 6.40 -18.79 -5.90
N MET A 210 5.63 -18.95 -6.98
CA MET A 210 5.56 -20.21 -7.70
C MET A 210 6.90 -20.62 -8.36
N GLN A 211 7.69 -19.63 -8.79
CA GLN A 211 9.02 -19.89 -9.39
C GLN A 211 10.05 -20.37 -8.35
N SER A 212 9.82 -20.13 -7.06
CA SER A 212 10.70 -20.62 -5.99
C SER A 212 10.45 -22.08 -5.60
N ILE A 213 9.37 -22.69 -6.09
CA ILE A 213 9.04 -24.10 -5.85
C ILE A 213 9.92 -24.97 -6.79
N PRO A 214 10.72 -25.93 -6.24
CA PRO A 214 11.56 -26.82 -7.05
C PRO A 214 10.73 -27.62 -8.05
N HIS A 215 11.22 -27.74 -9.29
CA HIS A 215 10.52 -28.45 -10.35
C HIS A 215 10.35 -29.93 -10.06
N ASP A 216 11.34 -30.54 -9.40
CA ASP A 216 11.36 -31.96 -9.03
C ASP A 216 10.15 -32.38 -8.19
N VAL A 217 9.58 -31.46 -7.39
CA VAL A 217 8.36 -31.72 -6.60
C VAL A 217 7.15 -31.97 -7.52
N TYR A 218 7.05 -31.20 -8.62
CA TYR A 218 5.98 -31.39 -9.60
C TYR A 218 6.20 -32.63 -10.46
N GLU A 219 7.45 -32.94 -10.81
CA GLU A 219 7.80 -34.14 -11.57
C GLU A 219 7.46 -35.40 -10.76
N SER A 220 7.88 -35.46 -9.50
CA SER A 220 7.55 -36.59 -8.60
C SER A 220 6.05 -36.78 -8.47
N ALA A 221 5.28 -35.69 -8.25
CA ALA A 221 3.83 -35.76 -8.19
C ALA A 221 3.18 -36.25 -9.49
N THR A 222 3.77 -35.91 -10.62
CA THR A 222 3.30 -36.39 -11.93
C THR A 222 3.52 -37.91 -12.10
N VAL A 223 4.68 -38.42 -11.65
CA VAL A 223 4.98 -39.85 -11.60
C VAL A 223 3.99 -40.60 -10.71
N ASP A 224 3.59 -39.99 -9.57
CA ASP A 224 2.56 -40.51 -8.65
C ASP A 224 1.13 -40.39 -9.22
N GLY A 225 0.95 -39.86 -10.45
CA GLY A 225 -0.35 -39.75 -11.12
C GLY A 225 -1.18 -38.52 -10.66
N ALA A 226 -0.59 -37.56 -9.95
CA ALA A 226 -1.31 -36.36 -9.50
C ALA A 226 -1.71 -35.45 -10.67
N GLY A 227 -3.01 -35.24 -10.86
CA GLY A 227 -3.56 -34.30 -11.82
C GLY A 227 -3.27 -32.83 -11.42
N LEU A 228 -3.46 -31.90 -12.38
CA LEU A 228 -3.15 -30.48 -12.20
C LEU A 228 -3.83 -29.83 -11.00
N TRP A 229 -5.09 -30.14 -10.77
CA TRP A 229 -5.84 -29.62 -9.61
C TRP A 229 -5.29 -30.16 -8.29
N GLN A 230 -4.86 -31.41 -8.28
CA GLN A 230 -4.25 -32.04 -7.10
C GLN A 230 -2.87 -31.41 -6.81
N GLN A 231 -2.04 -31.22 -7.84
CA GLN A 231 -0.77 -30.50 -7.71
C GLN A 231 -0.97 -29.07 -7.20
N PHE A 232 -1.95 -28.34 -7.74
CA PHE A 232 -2.26 -26.98 -7.28
C PHE A 232 -2.67 -26.97 -5.80
N ARG A 233 -3.63 -27.83 -5.40
CA ARG A 233 -4.17 -27.83 -4.04
C ARG A 233 -3.20 -28.39 -3.01
N SER A 234 -2.44 -29.45 -3.34
CA SER A 234 -1.62 -30.18 -2.39
C SER A 234 -0.13 -29.76 -2.40
N ILE A 235 0.35 -29.09 -3.45
CA ILE A 235 1.73 -28.63 -3.58
C ILE A 235 1.80 -27.12 -3.67
N THR A 236 1.24 -26.54 -4.74
CA THR A 236 1.40 -25.11 -5.03
C THR A 236 0.83 -24.24 -3.90
N LEU A 237 -0.42 -24.43 -3.54
CA LEU A 237 -1.09 -23.59 -2.55
C LEU A 237 -0.48 -23.70 -1.14
N PRO A 238 -0.12 -24.89 -0.63
CA PRO A 238 0.58 -25.01 0.64
C PRO A 238 1.99 -24.39 0.63
N MET A 239 2.77 -24.61 -0.43
CA MET A 239 4.11 -24.02 -0.54
C MET A 239 4.11 -22.52 -0.70
N LEU A 240 3.02 -21.93 -1.21
CA LEU A 240 2.83 -20.47 -1.29
C LEU A 240 2.35 -19.84 0.02
N ARG A 241 2.10 -20.60 1.09
CA ARG A 241 1.59 -20.04 2.37
C ARG A 241 2.39 -18.83 2.86
N PRO A 242 3.74 -18.84 2.92
CA PRO A 242 4.49 -17.68 3.39
C PRO A 242 4.29 -16.45 2.49
N VAL A 243 4.27 -16.65 1.18
CA VAL A 243 4.06 -15.59 0.19
C VAL A 243 2.63 -15.03 0.29
N ASN A 244 1.63 -15.92 0.40
CA ASN A 244 0.23 -15.52 0.57
C ASN A 244 0.00 -14.71 1.84
N GLN A 245 0.65 -15.06 2.95
CA GLN A 245 0.53 -14.33 4.21
C GLN A 245 0.98 -12.87 4.06
N VAL A 246 2.14 -12.64 3.45
CA VAL A 246 2.64 -11.28 3.21
C VAL A 246 1.75 -10.55 2.20
N LEU A 247 1.38 -11.20 1.10
CA LEU A 247 0.56 -10.61 0.04
C LEU A 247 -0.81 -10.14 0.58
N VAL A 248 -1.51 -11.00 1.30
CA VAL A 248 -2.85 -10.68 1.84
C VAL A 248 -2.75 -9.53 2.85
N LEU A 249 -1.74 -9.52 3.71
CA LEU A 249 -1.52 -8.43 4.66
C LEU A 249 -1.26 -7.10 3.95
N VAL A 250 -0.38 -7.08 2.96
CA VAL A 250 -0.06 -5.86 2.20
C VAL A 250 -1.29 -5.34 1.45
N LEU A 251 -2.00 -6.21 0.73
CA LEU A 251 -3.23 -5.83 0.04
C LEU A 251 -4.31 -5.31 1.00
N PHE A 252 -4.46 -5.95 2.17
CA PHE A 252 -5.39 -5.50 3.20
C PHE A 252 -5.03 -4.09 3.70
N LEU A 253 -3.76 -3.84 4.04
CA LEU A 253 -3.32 -2.53 4.51
C LEU A 253 -3.53 -1.44 3.44
N TRP A 254 -3.27 -1.75 2.17
CA TRP A 254 -3.48 -0.81 1.08
C TRP A 254 -4.95 -0.51 0.83
N THR A 255 -5.80 -1.53 0.81
CA THR A 255 -7.23 -1.34 0.56
C THR A 255 -7.94 -0.68 1.73
N PHE A 256 -7.59 -1.02 2.97
CA PHE A 256 -8.19 -0.41 4.15
C PHE A 256 -7.87 1.08 4.30
N ASN A 257 -6.75 1.53 3.73
CA ASN A 257 -6.34 2.94 3.67
C ASN A 257 -6.62 3.60 2.31
N ASP A 258 -7.35 2.94 1.39
CA ASP A 258 -7.57 3.52 0.06
C ASP A 258 -8.47 4.77 0.16
N PHE A 259 -7.89 5.90 -0.20
CA PHE A 259 -8.57 7.17 -0.33
C PHE A 259 -8.78 7.54 -1.80
N ASN A 260 -7.80 7.17 -2.64
CA ASN A 260 -7.68 7.70 -3.99
C ASN A 260 -8.79 7.21 -4.91
N VAL A 261 -9.11 5.91 -4.88
CA VAL A 261 -10.11 5.34 -5.80
C VAL A 261 -11.48 5.98 -5.59
N PRO A 262 -12.09 5.97 -4.38
CA PRO A 262 -13.39 6.60 -4.21
C PRO A 262 -13.36 8.12 -4.41
N TYR A 263 -12.28 8.81 -3.99
CA TYR A 263 -12.16 10.25 -4.16
C TYR A 263 -12.14 10.66 -5.63
N ILE A 264 -11.46 9.92 -6.51
CA ILE A 264 -11.36 10.23 -7.93
C ILE A 264 -12.63 9.85 -8.69
N LEU A 265 -13.23 8.70 -8.34
CA LEU A 265 -14.47 8.26 -9.00
C LEU A 265 -15.62 9.23 -8.74
N PHE A 266 -15.77 9.72 -7.52
CA PHE A 266 -16.97 10.45 -7.08
C PHE A 266 -16.71 11.92 -6.75
N ASP A 267 -15.46 12.39 -6.80
CA ASP A 267 -15.07 13.75 -6.39
C ASP A 267 -15.52 14.05 -4.94
N LYS A 268 -16.17 15.20 -4.75
CA LYS A 268 -16.63 15.67 -3.44
C LYS A 268 -17.90 15.00 -2.92
N SER A 269 -18.63 14.29 -3.80
CA SER A 269 -19.95 13.71 -3.48
C SER A 269 -19.91 12.19 -3.48
N VAL A 270 -19.09 11.61 -2.61
CA VAL A 270 -18.97 10.15 -2.50
C VAL A 270 -20.28 9.56 -1.96
N PRO A 271 -20.94 8.64 -2.70
CA PRO A 271 -22.15 7.97 -2.21
C PRO A 271 -21.90 7.20 -0.92
N ASN A 272 -22.91 7.07 -0.07
CA ASN A 272 -22.81 6.37 1.20
C ASN A 272 -22.31 4.93 1.06
N ALA A 273 -22.66 4.26 -0.04
CA ALA A 273 -22.22 2.90 -0.32
C ALA A 273 -20.72 2.78 -0.65
N ALA A 274 -20.09 3.89 -1.08
CA ALA A 274 -18.66 3.96 -1.38
C ALA A 274 -17.89 4.88 -0.40
N ASN A 275 -18.53 5.35 0.67
CA ASN A 275 -17.92 6.24 1.66
C ASN A 275 -17.00 5.44 2.58
N LEU A 276 -15.77 5.22 2.10
CA LEU A 276 -14.74 4.54 2.89
C LEU A 276 -14.35 5.38 4.11
N LEU A 277 -13.76 4.72 5.09
CA LEU A 277 -13.33 5.35 6.33
C LEU A 277 -12.35 6.51 6.09
N SER A 278 -11.43 6.36 5.15
CA SER A 278 -10.49 7.41 4.71
C SER A 278 -11.21 8.66 4.16
N ILE A 279 -12.31 8.47 3.41
CA ILE A 279 -13.15 9.56 2.89
C ILE A 279 -13.91 10.25 4.03
N HIS A 280 -14.46 9.46 4.96
CA HIS A 280 -15.15 10.01 6.12
C HIS A 280 -14.22 10.86 7.00
N ILE A 281 -12.99 10.38 7.25
CA ILE A 281 -11.95 11.12 7.95
C ILE A 281 -11.59 12.42 7.20
N TYR A 282 -11.39 12.33 5.89
CA TYR A 282 -11.09 13.48 5.04
C TYR A 282 -12.20 14.54 5.11
N ASN A 283 -13.46 14.13 5.01
CA ASN A 283 -14.60 15.05 5.06
C ASN A 283 -14.65 15.78 6.41
N ASN A 284 -14.45 15.09 7.54
CA ASN A 284 -14.40 15.72 8.85
C ASN A 284 -13.21 16.68 9.00
N SER A 285 -12.05 16.33 8.48
CA SER A 285 -10.84 17.16 8.58
C SER A 285 -10.89 18.38 7.66
N PHE A 286 -11.17 18.17 6.36
CA PHE A 286 -10.94 19.18 5.32
C PHE A 286 -12.21 19.82 4.76
N ILE A 287 -13.39 19.18 4.91
CA ILE A 287 -14.65 19.77 4.46
C ILE A 287 -15.33 20.48 5.66
N THR A 288 -15.39 19.82 6.82
CA THR A 288 -15.97 20.45 8.03
C THR A 288 -14.95 21.22 8.89
N TRP A 289 -13.65 21.19 8.49
CA TRP A 289 -12.57 21.90 9.16
C TRP A 289 -12.40 21.54 10.64
N ASN A 290 -12.73 20.31 11.02
CA ASN A 290 -12.54 19.78 12.38
C ASN A 290 -11.36 18.81 12.40
N PHE A 291 -10.14 19.36 12.45
CA PHE A 291 -8.90 18.59 12.42
C PHE A 291 -8.69 17.75 13.67
N GLY A 292 -9.15 18.22 14.84
CA GLY A 292 -9.08 17.45 16.08
C GLY A 292 -9.85 16.14 15.98
N LEU A 293 -11.10 16.20 15.49
CA LEU A 293 -11.95 15.04 15.29
C LEU A 293 -11.39 14.11 14.21
N GLY A 294 -10.99 14.66 13.05
CA GLY A 294 -10.40 13.87 11.97
C GLY A 294 -9.10 13.17 12.39
N SER A 295 -8.26 13.84 13.18
CA SER A 295 -7.05 13.24 13.75
C SER A 295 -7.36 12.13 14.75
N ALA A 296 -8.41 12.29 15.58
CA ALA A 296 -8.88 11.24 16.49
C ALA A 296 -9.36 10.00 15.72
N MET A 297 -10.16 10.18 14.67
CA MET A 297 -10.59 9.08 13.79
C MET A 297 -9.41 8.40 13.09
N SER A 298 -8.42 9.17 12.61
CA SER A 298 -7.17 8.65 12.01
C SER A 298 -6.37 7.84 13.02
N THR A 299 -6.31 8.30 14.27
CA THR A 299 -5.64 7.58 15.37
C THR A 299 -6.36 6.26 15.69
N LEU A 300 -7.69 6.24 15.70
CA LEU A 300 -8.48 5.00 15.86
C LEU A 300 -8.21 4.03 14.73
N LEU A 301 -8.16 4.50 13.48
CA LEU A 301 -7.80 3.68 12.32
C LEU A 301 -6.37 3.11 12.45
N LEU A 302 -5.40 3.94 12.84
CA LEU A 302 -4.02 3.50 13.05
C LEU A 302 -3.95 2.39 14.11
N LEU A 303 -4.60 2.58 15.26
CA LEU A 303 -4.64 1.59 16.34
C LEU A 303 -5.32 0.29 15.88
N PHE A 304 -6.42 0.38 15.15
CA PHE A 304 -7.10 -0.77 14.59
C PHE A 304 -6.18 -1.57 13.66
N LEU A 305 -5.53 -0.90 12.69
CA LEU A 305 -4.62 -1.57 11.76
C LEU A 305 -3.40 -2.17 12.45
N LEU A 306 -2.89 -1.51 13.49
CA LEU A 306 -1.78 -2.02 14.30
C LEU A 306 -2.18 -3.31 15.03
N VAL A 307 -3.36 -3.32 15.67
CA VAL A 307 -3.89 -4.51 16.38
C VAL A 307 -4.13 -5.65 15.41
N VAL A 308 -4.77 -5.38 14.26
CA VAL A 308 -5.03 -6.40 13.22
C VAL A 308 -3.72 -6.96 12.68
N THR A 309 -2.75 -6.09 12.36
CA THR A 309 -1.44 -6.51 11.85
C THR A 309 -0.67 -7.35 12.88
N ALA A 310 -0.61 -6.89 14.12
CA ALA A 310 0.08 -7.62 15.20
C ALA A 310 -0.60 -8.99 15.45
N GLY A 311 -1.92 -9.03 15.51
CA GLY A 311 -2.69 -10.26 15.63
C GLY A 311 -2.47 -11.23 14.47
N TYR A 312 -2.50 -10.72 13.25
CA TYR A 312 -2.24 -11.50 12.05
C TYR A 312 -0.82 -12.09 12.04
N LEU A 313 0.21 -11.28 12.35
CA LEU A 313 1.58 -11.76 12.40
C LEU A 313 1.80 -12.77 13.54
N ALA A 314 1.21 -12.56 14.71
CA ALA A 314 1.28 -13.51 15.82
C ALA A 314 0.62 -14.86 15.46
N PHE A 315 -0.53 -14.82 14.77
CA PHE A 315 -1.22 -16.03 14.32
C PHE A 315 -0.44 -16.80 13.26
N THR A 316 0.12 -16.09 12.27
CA THR A 316 0.86 -16.72 11.18
C THR A 316 2.21 -17.25 11.62
N SER A 317 2.90 -16.56 12.54
CA SER A 317 4.20 -17.01 13.07
C SER A 317 4.11 -18.29 13.91
N ARG A 318 3.00 -18.49 14.64
CA ARG A 318 2.76 -19.75 15.37
C ARG A 318 2.61 -20.92 14.42
N ARG A 319 1.82 -20.78 13.37
CA ARG A 319 1.59 -21.83 12.37
C ARG A 319 2.84 -22.22 11.56
N MET A 320 3.83 -21.32 11.43
CA MET A 320 5.10 -21.65 10.78
C MET A 320 6.06 -22.42 11.69
N LYS A 321 5.88 -22.35 13.02
CA LYS A 321 6.69 -23.14 13.98
C LYS A 321 6.16 -24.55 14.14
N ASP A 322 4.87 -24.76 13.85
CA ASP A 322 4.18 -26.04 14.00
C ASP A 322 4.15 -26.87 12.70
N ALA A 323 4.68 -26.33 11.59
CA ALA A 323 4.79 -26.98 10.27
C ALA A 323 6.23 -27.31 9.90
#